data_2dbc068566150a2c435a1cf55826fd9d
#
_entry.id   2dbc068566150a2c435a1cf55826fd9d
#
_cell.length_a   1.000
_cell.length_b   1.000
_cell.length_c   1.000
_cell.angle_alpha   90.00
_cell.angle_beta   90.00
_cell.angle_gamma   90.00
#
_symmetry.space_group_name_H-M   'P 1'
#
loop_
_entity.id
_entity.type
_entity.pdbx_description
1 polymer ?
#
loop_
_entity_poly.entity_id
_entity_poly.type
_entity_poly.pdbx_seq_one_letter_code
_entity_poly.pdbx_strand_id
1 'polypeptide(L)'
;KAEAEKKRKAEAEKKRKAKAKKKRQAEEAREQEKQAAYSALGSLVGAIKRKIEGNWSNRLACSGQEVTISVKVNISGEVTAVKVVGDSGDDTCRRSAENAVYKASPLPFPDNPRFLKWLDQEFQIIFKPGI
;
A
#
# COMPACT_ATOMS: atom_id res chain seq x y z
N LYS A 1 38.56 9.28 44.48
CA LYS A 1 38.64 8.66 43.16
C LYS A 1 37.49 7.71 42.88
N ALA A 2 37.07 6.88 43.85
CA ALA A 2 35.97 5.93 43.68
C ALA A 2 34.60 6.61 43.44
N GLU A 3 34.34 7.74 44.08
CA GLU A 3 33.10 8.51 43.91
C GLU A 3 32.99 9.13 42.51
N ALA A 4 34.08 9.62 41.95
CA ALA A 4 34.09 10.19 40.60
C ALA A 4 33.82 9.11 39.53
N GLU A 5 34.35 7.90 39.74
CA GLU A 5 34.08 6.76 38.83
C GLU A 5 32.66 6.29 38.90
N LYS A 6 32.09 6.18 40.10
CA LYS A 6 30.68 5.83 40.29
C LYS A 6 29.74 6.85 39.60
N LYS A 7 30.08 8.13 39.75
CA LYS A 7 29.30 9.22 39.16
C LYS A 7 29.37 9.18 37.63
N ARG A 8 30.53 8.92 37.03
CA ARG A 8 30.68 8.78 35.58
C ARG A 8 29.93 7.57 35.03
N LYS A 9 29.99 6.43 35.72
CA LYS A 9 29.30 5.22 35.33
C LYS A 9 27.77 5.42 35.37
N ALA A 10 27.28 6.10 36.40
CA ALA A 10 25.87 6.41 36.55
C ALA A 10 25.35 7.35 35.44
N GLU A 11 26.15 8.38 35.11
CA GLU A 11 25.84 9.30 34.02
C GLU A 11 25.84 8.63 32.66
N ALA A 12 26.84 7.78 32.39
CA ALA A 12 26.95 7.04 31.13
C ALA A 12 25.78 6.06 30.97
N GLU A 13 25.40 5.38 32.05
CA GLU A 13 24.25 4.48 32.05
C GLU A 13 22.93 5.22 31.83
N LYS A 14 22.77 6.36 32.47
CA LYS A 14 21.59 7.22 32.30
C LYS A 14 21.47 7.70 30.85
N LYS A 15 22.57 8.11 30.23
CA LYS A 15 22.60 8.52 28.81
C LYS A 15 22.26 7.36 27.89
N ARG A 16 22.77 6.15 28.14
CA ARG A 16 22.46 4.96 27.33
C ARG A 16 20.99 4.60 27.41
N LYS A 17 20.40 4.64 28.61
CA LYS A 17 18.98 4.38 28.82
C LYS A 17 18.11 5.41 28.12
N ALA A 18 18.48 6.69 28.17
CA ALA A 18 17.77 7.75 27.49
C ALA A 18 17.81 7.59 25.97
N LYS A 19 18.96 7.23 25.39
CA LYS A 19 19.11 6.96 23.96
C LYS A 19 18.30 5.75 23.52
N ALA A 20 18.36 4.66 24.30
CA ALA A 20 17.59 3.45 24.01
C ALA A 20 16.09 3.70 24.05
N LYS A 21 15.63 4.51 25.01
CA LYS A 21 14.24 4.91 25.13
C LYS A 21 13.79 5.74 23.93
N LYS A 22 14.57 6.74 23.53
CA LYS A 22 14.27 7.56 22.33
C LYS A 22 14.21 6.71 21.08
N LYS A 23 15.13 5.78 20.93
CA LYS A 23 15.18 4.88 19.77
C LYS A 23 13.93 4.00 19.70
N ARG A 24 13.51 3.41 20.82
CA ARG A 24 12.30 2.59 20.89
C ARG A 24 11.05 3.42 20.57
N GLN A 25 10.96 4.64 21.11
CA GLN A 25 9.82 5.52 20.84
C GLN A 25 9.74 5.90 19.36
N ALA A 26 10.89 6.17 18.72
CA ALA A 26 10.96 6.47 17.30
C ALA A 26 10.56 5.26 16.44
N GLU A 27 10.99 4.06 16.82
CA GLU A 27 10.62 2.81 16.13
C GLU A 27 9.12 2.52 16.26
N GLU A 28 8.56 2.70 17.47
CA GLU A 28 7.13 2.54 17.71
C GLU A 28 6.30 3.54 16.89
N ALA A 29 6.73 4.81 16.86
CA ALA A 29 6.05 5.84 16.08
C ALA A 29 6.07 5.53 14.58
N ARG A 30 7.19 5.03 14.06
CA ARG A 30 7.30 4.62 12.66
C ARG A 30 6.41 3.44 12.35
N GLU A 31 6.38 2.44 13.24
CA GLU A 31 5.53 1.26 13.05
C GLU A 31 4.05 1.64 13.08
N GLN A 32 3.64 2.52 13.97
CA GLN A 32 2.26 3.02 14.03
C GLN A 32 1.88 3.77 12.77
N GLU A 33 2.77 4.62 12.25
CA GLU A 33 2.55 5.36 11.01
C GLU A 33 2.43 4.41 9.81
N LYS A 34 3.29 3.40 9.75
CA LYS A 34 3.25 2.37 8.72
C LYS A 34 1.92 1.60 8.75
N GLN A 35 1.48 1.18 9.93
CA GLN A 35 0.20 0.49 10.09
C GLN A 35 -0.97 1.38 9.72
N ALA A 36 -0.92 2.66 10.09
CA ALA A 36 -1.95 3.62 9.72
C ALA A 36 -2.01 3.81 8.19
N ALA A 37 -0.85 3.81 7.53
CA ALA A 37 -0.78 3.90 6.06
C ALA A 37 -1.43 2.69 5.39
N TYR A 38 -1.10 1.48 5.83
CA TYR A 38 -1.70 0.25 5.29
C TYR A 38 -3.20 0.18 5.57
N SER A 39 -3.62 0.62 6.75
CA SER A 39 -5.04 0.68 7.11
C SER A 39 -5.81 1.66 6.22
N ALA A 40 -5.22 2.83 5.96
CA ALA A 40 -5.80 3.84 5.07
C ALA A 40 -5.97 3.29 3.65
N LEU A 41 -4.96 2.60 3.12
CA LEU A 41 -5.06 1.95 1.82
C LEU A 41 -6.13 0.86 1.83
N GLY A 42 -6.14 0.02 2.86
CA GLY A 42 -7.14 -1.04 3.01
C GLY A 42 -8.57 -0.52 3.00
N SER A 43 -8.80 0.63 3.63
CA SER A 43 -10.13 1.28 3.62
C SER A 43 -10.55 1.74 2.24
N LEU A 44 -9.62 1.99 1.35
CA LEU A 44 -9.90 2.46 -0.02
C LEU A 44 -10.02 1.32 -1.03
N VAL A 45 -9.61 0.10 -0.69
CA VAL A 45 -9.63 -1.04 -1.64
C VAL A 45 -11.03 -1.27 -2.20
N GLY A 46 -12.05 -1.21 -1.37
CA GLY A 46 -13.44 -1.36 -1.83
C GLY A 46 -13.84 -0.27 -2.83
N ALA A 47 -13.46 0.97 -2.56
CA ALA A 47 -13.73 2.09 -3.46
C ALA A 47 -12.96 1.95 -4.78
N ILE A 48 -11.71 1.52 -4.70
CA ILE A 48 -10.87 1.25 -5.88
C ILE A 48 -11.53 0.18 -6.75
N LYS A 49 -11.95 -0.92 -6.16
CA LYS A 49 -12.63 -2.02 -6.87
C LYS A 49 -13.91 -1.54 -7.54
N ARG A 50 -14.75 -0.81 -6.82
CA ARG A 50 -16.01 -0.29 -7.36
C ARG A 50 -15.76 0.65 -8.54
N LYS A 51 -14.75 1.50 -8.46
CA LYS A 51 -14.42 2.42 -9.53
C LYS A 51 -13.97 1.68 -10.79
N ILE A 52 -13.12 0.67 -10.62
CA ILE A 52 -12.64 -0.16 -11.74
C ILE A 52 -13.81 -0.95 -12.33
N GLU A 53 -14.64 -1.59 -11.52
CA GLU A 53 -15.79 -2.36 -11.97
C GLU A 53 -16.81 -1.47 -12.72
N GLY A 54 -17.01 -0.25 -12.23
CA GLY A 54 -17.90 0.71 -12.87
C GLY A 54 -17.43 1.18 -14.24
N ASN A 55 -16.13 1.08 -14.53
CA ASN A 55 -15.54 1.41 -15.81
C ASN A 55 -15.20 0.20 -16.67
N TRP A 56 -15.61 -0.97 -16.23
CA TRP A 56 -15.33 -2.24 -16.93
C TRP A 56 -16.43 -2.54 -17.93
N SER A 57 -16.24 -2.15 -19.17
CA SER A 57 -17.28 -2.22 -20.20
C SER A 57 -17.51 -3.62 -20.76
N ASN A 58 -16.51 -4.51 -20.66
CA ASN A 58 -16.62 -5.87 -21.20
C ASN A 58 -16.31 -6.93 -20.12
N ARG A 59 -17.10 -6.90 -19.04
CA ARG A 59 -16.93 -7.81 -17.90
C ARG A 59 -17.17 -9.27 -18.27
N LEU A 60 -18.06 -9.52 -19.22
CA LEU A 60 -18.40 -10.85 -19.64
C LEU A 60 -17.23 -11.61 -20.30
N ALA A 61 -16.25 -10.87 -20.84
CA ALA A 61 -15.04 -11.48 -21.35
C ALA A 61 -14.26 -12.23 -20.27
N CYS A 62 -14.46 -11.87 -19.00
CA CYS A 62 -13.81 -12.50 -17.86
C CYS A 62 -14.78 -13.35 -17.02
N SER A 63 -15.96 -13.65 -17.54
CA SER A 63 -16.98 -14.39 -16.79
C SER A 63 -16.46 -15.76 -16.34
N GLY A 64 -16.67 -16.06 -15.06
CA GLY A 64 -16.21 -17.31 -14.46
C GLY A 64 -14.71 -17.39 -14.18
N GLN A 65 -13.98 -16.30 -14.41
CA GLN A 65 -12.53 -16.26 -14.21
C GLN A 65 -12.19 -15.37 -13.02
N GLU A 66 -11.10 -15.74 -12.35
CA GLU A 66 -10.49 -14.87 -11.33
C GLU A 66 -9.30 -14.17 -11.99
N VAL A 67 -9.29 -12.84 -11.88
CA VAL A 67 -8.27 -12.00 -12.51
C VAL A 67 -7.50 -11.26 -11.44
N THR A 68 -6.19 -11.44 -11.39
CA THR A 68 -5.30 -10.67 -10.51
C THR A 68 -4.60 -9.61 -11.32
N ILE A 69 -4.79 -8.36 -10.92
CA ILE A 69 -4.25 -7.20 -11.63
C ILE A 69 -3.24 -6.49 -10.75
N SER A 70 -2.04 -6.28 -11.26
CA SER A 70 -1.04 -5.43 -10.63
C SER A 70 -1.18 -4.02 -11.20
N VAL A 71 -1.40 -3.06 -10.32
CA VAL A 71 -1.64 -1.66 -10.69
C VAL A 71 -0.54 -0.80 -10.09
N LYS A 72 0.06 0.04 -10.93
CA LYS A 72 1.04 1.02 -10.49
C LYS A 72 0.44 2.40 -10.62
N VAL A 73 0.53 3.18 -9.54
CA VAL A 73 -0.02 4.54 -9.49
C VAL A 73 1.05 5.53 -9.06
N ASN A 74 0.86 6.80 -9.42
CA ASN A 74 1.67 7.88 -8.87
C ASN A 74 1.06 8.38 -7.55
N ILE A 75 1.67 9.41 -6.96
CA ILE A 75 1.23 9.95 -5.68
C ILE A 75 -0.19 10.56 -5.71
N SER A 76 -0.69 10.87 -6.90
CA SER A 76 -2.04 11.42 -7.09
C SER A 76 -3.09 10.33 -7.37
N GLY A 77 -2.68 9.06 -7.39
CA GLY A 77 -3.57 7.96 -7.72
C GLY A 77 -3.74 7.71 -9.21
N GLU A 78 -3.05 8.46 -10.06
CA GLU A 78 -3.09 8.24 -11.50
C GLU A 78 -2.40 6.93 -11.85
N VAL A 79 -3.06 6.12 -12.67
CA VAL A 79 -2.54 4.82 -13.10
C VAL A 79 -1.41 5.02 -14.11
N THR A 80 -0.22 4.54 -13.77
CA THR A 80 0.98 4.64 -14.62
C THR A 80 1.30 3.35 -15.33
N ALA A 81 0.91 2.20 -14.78
CA ALA A 81 1.11 0.90 -15.40
C ALA A 81 0.08 -0.10 -14.89
N VAL A 82 -0.32 -1.01 -15.74
CA VAL A 82 -1.25 -2.09 -15.41
C VAL A 82 -0.71 -3.39 -15.99
N LYS A 83 -0.72 -4.45 -15.19
CA LYS A 83 -0.33 -5.77 -15.64
C LYS A 83 -1.28 -6.81 -15.06
N VAL A 84 -1.83 -7.65 -15.91
CA VAL A 84 -2.61 -8.80 -15.47
C VAL A 84 -1.63 -9.93 -15.18
N VAL A 85 -1.52 -10.33 -13.91
CA VAL A 85 -0.52 -11.29 -13.44
C VAL A 85 -1.09 -12.68 -13.21
N GLY A 86 -2.41 -12.80 -13.13
CA GLY A 86 -3.09 -14.08 -12.98
C GLY A 86 -4.40 -14.08 -13.73
N ASP A 87 -4.49 -14.90 -14.78
CA ASP A 87 -5.70 -15.09 -15.56
C ASP A 87 -5.71 -16.52 -16.13
N SER A 88 -6.72 -16.83 -16.94
CA SER A 88 -6.81 -18.11 -17.64
C SER A 88 -6.05 -18.15 -18.98
N GLY A 89 -5.28 -17.10 -19.30
CA GLY A 89 -4.60 -16.94 -20.58
C GLY A 89 -5.47 -16.34 -21.68
N ASP A 90 -6.65 -15.85 -21.33
CA ASP A 90 -7.60 -15.23 -22.26
C ASP A 90 -7.19 -13.79 -22.55
N ASP A 91 -6.72 -13.51 -23.75
CA ASP A 91 -6.27 -12.17 -24.17
C ASP A 91 -7.40 -11.14 -24.15
N THR A 92 -8.62 -11.55 -24.49
CA THR A 92 -9.79 -10.66 -24.48
C THR A 92 -10.10 -10.22 -23.05
N CYS A 93 -10.07 -11.15 -22.11
CA CYS A 93 -10.26 -10.84 -20.69
C CYS A 93 -9.15 -9.91 -20.19
N ARG A 94 -7.91 -10.21 -20.54
CA ARG A 94 -6.75 -9.39 -20.11
C ARG A 94 -6.86 -7.97 -20.59
N ARG A 95 -7.17 -7.74 -21.85
CA ARG A 95 -7.34 -6.39 -22.43
C ARG A 95 -8.50 -5.66 -21.80
N SER A 96 -9.61 -6.34 -21.58
CA SER A 96 -10.78 -5.78 -20.93
C SER A 96 -10.45 -5.28 -19.53
N ALA A 97 -9.72 -6.08 -18.75
CA ALA A 97 -9.29 -5.74 -17.40
C ALA A 97 -8.35 -4.54 -17.38
N GLU A 98 -7.33 -4.54 -18.25
CA GLU A 98 -6.38 -3.44 -18.36
C GLU A 98 -7.08 -2.13 -18.73
N ASN A 99 -7.97 -2.16 -19.69
CA ASN A 99 -8.73 -0.98 -20.12
C ASN A 99 -9.60 -0.44 -18.98
N ALA A 100 -10.23 -1.32 -18.20
CA ALA A 100 -11.06 -0.91 -17.06
C ALA A 100 -10.26 -0.12 -16.03
N VAL A 101 -9.04 -0.58 -15.73
CA VAL A 101 -8.17 0.10 -14.76
C VAL A 101 -7.73 1.47 -15.28
N TYR A 102 -7.30 1.57 -16.53
CA TYR A 102 -6.91 2.86 -17.10
C TYR A 102 -8.07 3.84 -17.18
N LYS A 103 -9.26 3.38 -17.50
CA LYS A 103 -10.47 4.23 -17.52
C LYS A 103 -10.85 4.71 -16.13
N ALA A 104 -10.55 3.95 -15.10
CA ALA A 104 -10.85 4.30 -13.71
C ALA A 104 -9.85 5.31 -13.12
N SER A 105 -8.76 5.60 -13.80
CA SER A 105 -7.75 6.56 -13.32
C SER A 105 -8.34 7.98 -13.21
N PRO A 106 -8.04 8.77 -12.15
CA PRO A 106 -7.22 8.38 -11.01
C PRO A 106 -7.99 7.51 -10.02
N LEU A 107 -7.25 6.57 -9.39
CA LEU A 107 -7.84 5.70 -8.37
C LEU A 107 -7.81 6.39 -7.00
N PRO A 108 -8.77 6.10 -6.11
CA PRO A 108 -8.69 6.55 -4.72
C PRO A 108 -7.41 6.00 -4.08
N PHE A 109 -6.56 6.87 -3.61
CA PHE A 109 -5.29 6.51 -2.99
C PHE A 109 -5.04 7.44 -1.81
N PRO A 110 -4.41 6.98 -0.71
CA PRO A 110 -4.14 7.85 0.42
C PRO A 110 -3.31 9.06 -0.01
N ASP A 111 -3.79 10.26 0.30
CA ASP A 111 -3.16 11.52 -0.07
C ASP A 111 -2.25 12.10 1.02
N ASN A 112 -2.22 11.45 2.20
CA ASN A 112 -1.39 11.90 3.29
C ASN A 112 0.09 11.64 2.97
N PRO A 113 0.94 12.70 2.87
CA PRO A 113 2.36 12.51 2.53
C PRO A 113 3.11 11.59 3.49
N ARG A 114 2.70 11.54 4.75
CA ARG A 114 3.32 10.65 5.74
C ARG A 114 3.08 9.18 5.45
N PHE A 115 1.96 8.86 4.80
CA PHE A 115 1.62 7.48 4.44
C PHE A 115 2.31 7.04 3.17
N LEU A 116 2.53 7.94 2.22
CA LEU A 116 3.08 7.60 0.91
C LEU A 116 4.46 6.97 0.97
N LYS A 117 5.28 7.33 1.95
CA LYS A 117 6.60 6.73 2.12
C LYS A 117 6.57 5.26 2.54
N TRP A 118 5.45 4.80 3.12
CA TRP A 118 5.28 3.42 3.58
C TRP A 118 4.58 2.54 2.56
N LEU A 119 3.90 3.15 1.59
CA LEU A 119 3.09 2.44 0.61
C LEU A 119 3.85 2.30 -0.69
N ASP A 120 3.93 1.06 -1.18
CA ASP A 120 4.37 0.83 -2.55
C ASP A 120 3.32 1.42 -3.48
N GLN A 121 3.78 2.12 -4.51
CA GLN A 121 2.89 2.67 -5.52
C GLN A 121 2.40 1.61 -6.49
N GLU A 122 2.67 0.36 -6.19
CA GLU A 122 2.22 -0.81 -6.94
C GLU A 122 1.49 -1.74 -5.98
N PHE A 123 0.29 -2.17 -6.36
CA PHE A 123 -0.53 -3.09 -5.58
C PHE A 123 -1.29 -4.04 -6.48
N GLN A 124 -1.70 -5.17 -5.91
CA GLN A 124 -2.45 -6.18 -6.64
C GLN A 124 -3.90 -6.23 -6.13
N ILE A 125 -4.82 -6.40 -7.05
CA ILE A 125 -6.24 -6.54 -6.75
C ILE A 125 -6.76 -7.79 -7.46
N ILE A 126 -7.57 -8.56 -6.74
CA ILE A 126 -8.21 -9.76 -7.29
C ILE A 126 -9.66 -9.42 -7.61
N PHE A 127 -10.06 -9.72 -8.85
CA PHE A 127 -11.43 -9.51 -9.33
C PHE A 127 -12.04 -10.84 -9.78
N LYS A 128 -13.36 -10.94 -9.58
CA LYS A 128 -14.19 -12.05 -10.09
C LYS A 128 -15.32 -11.46 -10.92
N PRO A 129 -15.01 -10.89 -12.09
CA PRO A 129 -16.02 -10.21 -12.89
C PRO A 129 -17.03 -11.19 -13.48
N GLY A 130 -18.27 -10.75 -13.67
CA GLY A 130 -19.31 -11.54 -14.30
C GLY A 130 -19.98 -12.60 -13.43
N ILE A 131 -19.79 -12.53 -12.11
CA ILE A 131 -20.47 -13.41 -11.15
C ILE A 131 -21.76 -12.79 -10.64
#